data_b3587f37e301a7b89b39a87ef3f6321e
#
_entry.id   b3587f37e301a7b89b39a87ef3f6321e
#
_cell.length_a   1.000
_cell.length_b   1.000
_cell.length_c   1.000
_cell.angle_alpha   90.00
_cell.angle_beta   90.00
_cell.angle_gamma   90.00
#
_symmetry.space_group_name_H-M   'P 1'
#
loop_
_entity.id
_entity.type
_entity.pdbx_description
1 polymer ?
#
loop_
_entity_poly.entity_id
_entity_poly.type
_entity_poly.pdbx_seq_one_letter_code
_entity_poly.pdbx_strand_id
1 'polypeptide(L)'
;KDIGNDIIEVSEIIEMPEKESFGDLDLFYILKDNYTYIDLKKIINQYFHPNEIVHNGDLISFDYEKFQIDMIKCNQDTYDMSVFCFSYGDRGMILGQIARSIGLSLGSHGLYVPTSGLQNLTNISGITEKILLTNNSDLVRQFMGLPLNDENLKTQNDVEIFCKSCKYYNPKLFINKKMFNNETKKRLT
;
A
#
# COMPACT_ATOMS: atom_id res chain seq x y z
N LYS A 1 21.39 -2.28 -17.30
CA LYS A 1 20.77 -2.20 -18.65
C LYS A 1 19.41 -1.55 -18.47
N ASP A 2 19.15 -0.47 -19.17
CA ASP A 2 17.89 0.28 -19.13
C ASP A 2 16.77 -0.50 -19.80
N ILE A 3 16.35 -1.59 -19.14
CA ILE A 3 15.31 -2.48 -19.64
C ILE A 3 13.98 -1.79 -19.42
N GLY A 4 13.33 -1.39 -20.51
CA GLY A 4 11.96 -0.88 -20.46
C GLY A 4 11.79 0.59 -20.05
N ASN A 5 12.84 1.39 -19.92
CA ASN A 5 12.74 2.83 -19.59
C ASN A 5 11.82 3.62 -20.54
N ASP A 6 11.60 3.12 -21.76
CA ASP A 6 10.66 3.72 -22.70
C ASP A 6 9.20 3.35 -22.42
N ILE A 7 8.95 2.32 -21.61
CA ILE A 7 7.62 1.73 -21.38
C ILE A 7 7.12 2.01 -19.96
N ILE A 8 8.01 1.92 -18.96
CA ILE A 8 7.65 2.08 -17.54
C ILE A 8 8.64 2.98 -16.81
N GLU A 9 8.14 3.58 -15.74
CA GLU A 9 8.97 4.11 -14.64
C GLU A 9 8.86 3.14 -13.47
N VAL A 10 9.99 2.79 -12.86
CA VAL A 10 10.04 1.85 -11.73
C VAL A 10 10.73 2.51 -10.56
N SER A 11 10.19 2.32 -9.37
CA SER A 11 10.80 2.75 -8.11
C SER A 11 10.66 1.70 -7.03
N GLU A 12 11.60 1.65 -6.12
CA GLU A 12 11.58 0.74 -4.97
C GLU A 12 10.56 1.19 -3.93
N ILE A 13 9.95 0.22 -3.26
CA ILE A 13 9.20 0.46 -2.03
C ILE A 13 10.19 0.67 -0.88
N ILE A 14 9.97 1.71 -0.09
CA ILE A 14 10.88 2.05 1.02
C ILE A 14 10.68 1.03 2.15
N GLU A 15 11.70 0.25 2.37
CA GLU A 15 11.75 -0.71 3.49
C GLU A 15 12.38 -0.10 4.74
N MET A 16 12.19 -0.76 5.87
CA MET A 16 12.86 -0.35 7.11
C MET A 16 14.36 -0.62 7.01
N PRO A 17 15.24 0.35 7.29
CA PRO A 17 16.70 0.20 7.13
C PRO A 17 17.31 -0.96 7.93
N GLU A 18 16.69 -1.37 9.03
CA GLU A 18 17.16 -2.46 9.90
C GLU A 18 16.48 -3.81 9.62
N LYS A 19 15.79 -3.95 8.47
CA LYS A 19 15.21 -5.24 8.03
C LYS A 19 16.34 -6.16 7.53
N GLU A 20 16.57 -7.27 8.22
CA GLU A 20 17.70 -8.18 7.95
C GLU A 20 17.46 -9.15 6.80
N SER A 21 16.20 -9.41 6.42
CA SER A 21 15.86 -10.38 5.38
C SER A 21 14.62 -9.98 4.61
N PHE A 22 14.59 -10.35 3.33
CA PHE A 22 13.51 -10.07 2.41
C PHE A 22 13.01 -11.39 1.81
N GLY A 23 11.69 -11.59 1.74
CA GLY A 23 11.06 -12.73 1.10
C GLY A 23 10.75 -12.50 -0.37
N ASP A 24 10.57 -11.25 -0.74
CA ASP A 24 10.19 -10.74 -2.04
C ASP A 24 10.81 -9.37 -2.29
N LEU A 25 10.73 -8.90 -3.53
CA LEU A 25 11.08 -7.55 -3.94
C LEU A 25 9.84 -6.83 -4.42
N ASP A 26 9.40 -5.87 -3.62
CA ASP A 26 8.27 -5.01 -3.97
C ASP A 26 8.72 -3.75 -4.71
N LEU A 27 8.09 -3.47 -5.84
CA LEU A 27 8.39 -2.31 -6.69
C LEU A 27 7.10 -1.57 -7.06
N PHE A 28 7.18 -0.25 -7.13
CA PHE A 28 6.16 0.53 -7.84
C PHE A 28 6.48 0.64 -9.32
N TYR A 29 5.44 0.65 -10.16
CA TYR A 29 5.61 0.98 -11.57
C TYR A 29 4.50 1.90 -12.09
N ILE A 30 4.89 2.77 -13.02
CA ILE A 30 3.98 3.64 -13.77
C ILE A 30 4.15 3.30 -15.24
N LEU A 31 3.07 2.87 -15.90
CA LEU A 31 3.08 2.68 -17.35
C LEU A 31 3.03 4.04 -18.04
N LYS A 32 3.95 4.25 -18.99
CA LYS A 32 3.90 5.43 -19.86
C LYS A 32 2.72 5.35 -20.83
N ASP A 33 2.28 6.49 -21.31
CA ASP A 33 1.18 6.59 -22.27
C ASP A 33 1.39 5.68 -23.48
N ASN A 34 0.30 5.09 -23.97
CA ASN A 34 0.25 4.13 -25.08
C ASN A 34 0.78 2.71 -24.79
N TYR A 35 1.24 2.39 -23.59
CA TYR A 35 1.62 1.04 -23.21
C TYR A 35 0.58 0.38 -22.30
N THR A 36 0.47 -0.93 -22.44
CA THR A 36 -0.49 -1.74 -21.71
C THR A 36 0.20 -2.80 -20.85
N TYR A 37 -0.58 -3.43 -19.97
CA TYR A 37 -0.11 -4.63 -19.26
C TYR A 37 0.43 -5.71 -20.20
N ILE A 38 -0.15 -5.88 -21.40
CA ILE A 38 0.30 -6.89 -22.38
C ILE A 38 1.73 -6.60 -22.83
N ASP A 39 2.09 -5.33 -23.01
CA ASP A 39 3.44 -4.93 -23.42
C ASP A 39 4.43 -5.13 -22.28
N LEU A 40 4.05 -4.79 -21.04
CA LEU A 40 4.86 -5.07 -19.86
C LEU A 40 5.08 -6.58 -19.67
N LYS A 41 4.06 -7.41 -19.86
CA LYS A 41 4.17 -8.88 -19.80
C LYS A 41 5.15 -9.43 -20.84
N LYS A 42 5.16 -8.87 -22.06
CA LYS A 42 6.15 -9.27 -23.10
C LYS A 42 7.57 -8.95 -22.63
N ILE A 43 7.80 -7.78 -22.04
CA ILE A 43 9.11 -7.38 -21.52
C ILE A 43 9.55 -8.30 -20.40
N ILE A 44 8.68 -8.55 -19.41
CA ILE A 44 8.98 -9.47 -18.31
C ILE A 44 9.38 -10.84 -18.85
N ASN A 45 8.63 -11.42 -19.79
CA ASN A 45 8.97 -12.70 -20.40
C ASN A 45 10.30 -12.66 -21.18
N GLN A 46 10.57 -11.57 -21.89
CA GLN A 46 11.75 -11.44 -22.73
C GLN A 46 13.05 -11.35 -21.92
N TYR A 47 13.01 -10.69 -20.76
CA TYR A 47 14.22 -10.36 -20.01
C TYR A 47 14.42 -11.20 -18.75
N PHE A 48 13.34 -11.64 -18.13
CA PHE A 48 13.40 -12.38 -16.85
C PHE A 48 13.11 -13.86 -17.02
N HIS A 49 12.42 -14.27 -18.11
CA HIS A 49 12.06 -15.67 -18.39
C HIS A 49 11.40 -16.38 -17.19
N PRO A 50 10.40 -15.77 -16.51
CA PRO A 50 9.79 -16.36 -15.32
C PRO A 50 9.06 -17.65 -15.65
N ASN A 51 8.88 -18.52 -14.64
CA ASN A 51 8.04 -19.70 -14.79
C ASN A 51 6.56 -19.32 -14.90
N GLU A 52 6.14 -18.30 -14.15
CA GLU A 52 4.77 -17.81 -14.15
C GLU A 52 4.72 -16.29 -13.96
N ILE A 53 3.72 -15.65 -14.54
CA ILE A 53 3.36 -14.25 -14.29
C ILE A 53 1.90 -14.21 -13.85
N VAL A 54 1.68 -13.84 -12.60
CA VAL A 54 0.35 -13.65 -12.01
C VAL A 54 -0.02 -12.16 -12.08
N HIS A 55 -1.24 -11.86 -12.51
CA HIS A 55 -1.78 -10.50 -12.56
C HIS A 55 -3.09 -10.45 -11.77
N ASN A 56 -3.11 -9.62 -10.72
CA ASN A 56 -4.28 -9.45 -9.87
C ASN A 56 -4.52 -7.96 -9.57
N GLY A 57 -5.43 -7.35 -10.32
CA GLY A 57 -5.69 -5.91 -10.21
C GLY A 57 -4.47 -5.08 -10.58
N ASP A 58 -3.95 -4.30 -9.64
CA ASP A 58 -2.77 -3.46 -9.84
C ASP A 58 -1.45 -4.18 -9.56
N LEU A 59 -1.50 -5.45 -9.12
CA LEU A 59 -0.33 -6.25 -8.77
C LEU A 59 0.04 -7.20 -9.92
N ILE A 60 1.34 -7.22 -10.26
CA ILE A 60 1.97 -8.22 -11.12
C ILE A 60 3.05 -8.91 -10.31
N SER A 61 2.93 -10.23 -10.17
CA SER A 61 3.91 -11.05 -9.47
C SER A 61 4.58 -12.02 -10.45
N PHE A 62 5.88 -12.17 -10.36
CA PHE A 62 6.63 -13.16 -11.13
C PHE A 62 7.89 -13.59 -10.39
N ASP A 63 8.45 -14.74 -10.80
CA ASP A 63 9.68 -15.26 -10.23
C ASP A 63 10.89 -14.88 -11.09
N TYR A 64 12.00 -14.55 -10.43
CA TYR A 64 13.30 -14.37 -11.04
C TYR A 64 14.38 -14.97 -10.14
N GLU A 65 15.16 -15.93 -10.66
CA GLU A 65 16.21 -16.63 -9.91
C GLU A 65 15.74 -17.19 -8.55
N LYS A 66 14.52 -17.71 -8.49
CA LYS A 66 13.83 -18.23 -7.30
C LYS A 66 13.42 -17.16 -6.26
N PHE A 67 13.50 -15.90 -6.62
CA PHE A 67 13.03 -14.78 -5.81
C PHE A 67 11.73 -14.22 -6.41
N GLN A 68 10.76 -13.89 -5.57
CA GLN A 68 9.51 -13.29 -6.03
C GLN A 68 9.72 -11.78 -6.24
N ILE A 69 9.20 -11.28 -7.36
CA ILE A 69 9.14 -9.84 -7.64
C ILE A 69 7.68 -9.46 -7.74
N ASP A 70 7.28 -8.49 -6.94
CA ASP A 70 5.93 -7.93 -6.90
C ASP A 70 5.96 -6.49 -7.42
N MET A 71 5.30 -6.25 -8.55
CA MET A 71 5.21 -4.93 -9.17
C MET A 71 3.81 -4.37 -8.94
N ILE A 72 3.72 -3.24 -8.23
CA ILE A 72 2.46 -2.58 -7.88
C ILE A 72 2.27 -1.38 -8.80
N LYS A 73 1.18 -1.38 -9.56
CA LYS A 73 0.85 -0.28 -10.46
C LYS A 73 0.48 0.97 -9.68
N CYS A 74 1.11 2.07 -10.04
CA CYS A 74 0.77 3.41 -9.56
C CYS A 74 0.41 4.32 -10.74
N ASN A 75 -0.30 5.40 -10.44
CA ASN A 75 -0.43 6.55 -11.32
C ASN A 75 0.31 7.73 -10.69
N GLN A 76 0.71 8.71 -11.50
CA GLN A 76 1.42 9.89 -11.02
C GLN A 76 0.68 10.58 -9.85
N ASP A 77 -0.66 10.70 -9.97
CA ASP A 77 -1.51 11.36 -8.97
C ASP A 77 -1.67 10.57 -7.67
N THR A 78 -1.38 9.26 -7.68
CA THR A 78 -1.55 8.39 -6.51
C THR A 78 -0.22 7.86 -5.97
N TYR A 79 0.91 8.22 -6.59
CA TYR A 79 2.22 7.73 -6.22
C TYR A 79 2.57 8.05 -4.76
N ASP A 80 2.37 9.29 -4.32
CA ASP A 80 2.60 9.73 -2.94
C ASP A 80 1.81 8.87 -1.92
N MET A 81 0.53 8.62 -2.19
CA MET A 81 -0.29 7.75 -1.34
C MET A 81 0.13 6.29 -1.40
N SER A 82 0.60 5.81 -2.56
CA SER A 82 1.14 4.45 -2.67
C SER A 82 2.39 4.28 -1.82
N VAL A 83 3.33 5.22 -1.90
CA VAL A 83 4.51 5.26 -1.03
C VAL A 83 4.09 5.29 0.43
N PHE A 84 3.16 6.15 0.82
CA PHE A 84 2.66 6.24 2.18
C PHE A 84 2.03 4.94 2.68
N CYS A 85 1.31 4.20 1.84
CA CYS A 85 0.58 3.00 2.25
C CYS A 85 1.42 1.72 2.21
N PHE A 86 2.36 1.59 1.27
CA PHE A 86 3.10 0.34 1.06
C PHE A 86 4.49 0.34 1.68
N SER A 87 5.09 1.52 1.93
CA SER A 87 6.42 1.59 2.55
C SER A 87 6.36 1.30 4.05
N TYR A 88 7.50 0.88 4.59
CA TYR A 88 7.70 0.59 6.01
C TYR A 88 6.79 -0.53 6.57
N GLY A 89 6.71 -1.65 5.84
CA GLY A 89 6.06 -2.87 6.30
C GLY A 89 4.57 -2.70 6.64
N ASP A 90 4.19 -3.01 7.88
CA ASP A 90 2.78 -3.04 8.30
C ASP A 90 2.09 -1.67 8.44
N ARG A 91 2.78 -0.55 8.17
CA ARG A 91 2.26 0.80 8.38
C ARG A 91 0.87 1.01 7.77
N GLY A 92 0.73 0.72 6.48
CA GLY A 92 -0.52 0.92 5.78
C GLY A 92 -1.65 0.03 6.31
N MET A 93 -1.34 -1.21 6.69
CA MET A 93 -2.33 -2.11 7.30
C MET A 93 -2.81 -1.60 8.65
N ILE A 94 -1.91 -1.13 9.51
CA ILE A 94 -2.25 -0.61 10.84
C ILE A 94 -3.09 0.66 10.70
N LEU A 95 -2.65 1.63 9.91
CA LEU A 95 -3.38 2.87 9.67
C LEU A 95 -4.72 2.64 8.98
N GLY A 96 -4.80 1.68 8.07
CA GLY A 96 -6.05 1.26 7.42
C GLY A 96 -7.07 0.69 8.42
N GLN A 97 -6.62 -0.05 9.46
CA GLN A 97 -7.51 -0.51 10.53
C GLN A 97 -8.00 0.65 11.40
N ILE A 98 -7.12 1.61 11.71
CA ILE A 98 -7.50 2.81 12.47
C ILE A 98 -8.52 3.64 11.67
N ALA A 99 -8.26 3.92 10.38
CA ALA A 99 -9.19 4.65 9.53
C ALA A 99 -10.57 3.96 9.47
N ARG A 100 -10.58 2.64 9.34
CA ARG A 100 -11.82 1.84 9.30
C ARG A 100 -12.62 1.95 10.59
N SER A 101 -11.97 2.09 11.73
CA SER A 101 -12.65 2.23 13.04
C SER A 101 -13.43 3.53 13.20
N ILE A 102 -13.10 4.54 12.42
CA ILE A 102 -13.79 5.84 12.37
C ILE A 102 -14.67 6.01 11.11
N GLY A 103 -14.96 4.91 10.41
CA GLY A 103 -15.85 4.90 9.25
C GLY A 103 -15.20 5.34 7.94
N LEU A 104 -13.86 5.38 7.86
CA LEU A 104 -13.11 5.75 6.66
C LEU A 104 -12.41 4.52 6.04
N SER A 105 -11.96 4.67 4.80
CA SER A 105 -11.11 3.69 4.11
C SER A 105 -9.84 4.38 3.65
N LEU A 106 -8.69 3.88 4.11
CA LEU A 106 -7.36 4.34 3.70
C LEU A 106 -6.73 3.27 2.81
N GLY A 107 -6.15 3.69 1.69
CA GLY A 107 -5.43 2.84 0.76
C GLY A 107 -4.51 3.65 -0.17
N SER A 108 -3.85 2.95 -1.08
CA SER A 108 -2.86 3.53 -2.02
C SER A 108 -3.40 4.63 -2.93
N HIS A 109 -4.70 4.73 -3.09
CA HIS A 109 -5.34 5.77 -3.92
C HIS A 109 -5.88 6.94 -3.11
N GLY A 110 -5.80 6.90 -1.76
CA GLY A 110 -6.24 7.99 -0.91
C GLY A 110 -7.02 7.57 0.33
N LEU A 111 -7.59 8.58 0.98
CA LEU A 111 -8.53 8.45 2.09
C LEU A 111 -9.95 8.68 1.58
N TYR A 112 -10.87 7.77 1.92
CA TYR A 112 -12.23 7.72 1.36
C TYR A 112 -13.28 7.59 2.45
N VAL A 113 -14.48 8.10 2.15
CA VAL A 113 -15.72 7.67 2.83
C VAL A 113 -16.30 6.48 2.05
N PRO A 114 -16.40 5.28 2.65
CA PRO A 114 -17.07 4.15 2.01
C PRO A 114 -18.57 4.41 1.95
N THR A 115 -19.17 4.22 0.76
CA THR A 115 -20.60 4.47 0.57
C THR A 115 -21.50 3.31 0.99
N SER A 116 -20.92 2.17 1.37
CA SER A 116 -21.68 0.99 1.83
C SER A 116 -22.62 1.27 3.03
N GLY A 117 -22.27 2.26 3.88
CA GLY A 117 -23.16 2.72 4.96
C GLY A 117 -24.29 3.64 4.49
N LEU A 118 -24.12 4.34 3.36
CA LEU A 118 -25.12 5.26 2.81
C LEU A 118 -26.25 4.53 2.10
N GLN A 119 -26.03 3.36 1.55
CA GLN A 119 -27.06 2.53 0.90
C GLN A 119 -28.22 2.22 1.84
N ASN A 120 -27.93 2.03 3.13
CA ASN A 120 -28.94 1.77 4.15
C ASN A 120 -29.72 3.03 4.55
N LEU A 121 -29.19 4.23 4.32
CA LEU A 121 -29.81 5.49 4.69
C LEU A 121 -30.64 6.08 3.55
N THR A 122 -30.28 5.79 2.30
CA THR A 122 -30.86 6.46 1.12
C THR A 122 -31.79 5.59 0.30
N ASN A 123 -31.91 4.28 0.58
CA ASN A 123 -32.61 3.28 -0.26
C ASN A 123 -32.17 3.28 -1.74
N ILE A 124 -31.06 3.90 -2.09
CA ILE A 124 -30.50 3.92 -3.43
C ILE A 124 -29.60 2.69 -3.56
N SER A 125 -30.11 1.63 -4.19
CA SER A 125 -29.31 0.47 -4.56
C SER A 125 -28.33 0.85 -5.68
N GLY A 126 -27.04 0.43 -5.53
CA GLY A 126 -26.06 0.56 -6.61
C GLY A 126 -24.99 1.64 -6.44
N ILE A 127 -24.99 2.43 -5.36
CA ILE A 127 -23.86 3.32 -5.07
C ILE A 127 -22.71 2.47 -4.51
N THR A 128 -21.81 2.07 -5.39
CA THR A 128 -20.57 1.33 -5.02
C THR A 128 -19.35 2.24 -4.94
N GLU A 129 -19.51 3.51 -5.27
CA GLU A 129 -18.41 4.46 -5.35
C GLU A 129 -18.02 4.97 -3.96
N LYS A 130 -16.72 4.95 -3.69
CA LYS A 130 -16.13 5.58 -2.52
C LYS A 130 -15.98 7.08 -2.80
N ILE A 131 -16.29 7.93 -1.83
CA ILE A 131 -16.08 9.38 -1.94
C ILE A 131 -14.63 9.67 -1.54
N LEU A 132 -13.80 10.12 -2.48
CA LEU A 132 -12.43 10.54 -2.20
C LEU A 132 -12.45 11.82 -1.35
N LEU A 133 -11.76 11.78 -0.21
CA LEU A 133 -11.53 12.95 0.64
C LEU A 133 -10.21 13.62 0.26
N THR A 134 -9.15 12.84 0.09
CA THR A 134 -7.83 13.31 -0.35
C THR A 134 -6.97 12.15 -0.84
N ASN A 135 -6.11 12.41 -1.82
CA ASN A 135 -5.02 11.55 -2.26
C ASN A 135 -3.63 12.13 -1.90
N ASN A 136 -3.58 13.12 -1.00
CA ASN A 136 -2.35 13.72 -0.50
C ASN A 136 -2.00 13.14 0.86
N SER A 137 -0.82 12.53 1.00
CA SER A 137 -0.38 11.84 2.22
C SER A 137 -0.18 12.81 3.40
N ASP A 138 0.25 14.05 3.15
CA ASP A 138 0.44 15.05 4.20
C ASP A 138 -0.91 15.46 4.81
N LEU A 139 -1.95 15.61 3.99
CA LEU A 139 -3.30 15.88 4.49
C LEU A 139 -3.84 14.69 5.29
N VAL A 140 -3.55 13.46 4.88
CA VAL A 140 -3.88 12.26 5.66
C VAL A 140 -3.16 12.27 7.00
N ARG A 141 -1.85 12.56 7.01
CA ARG A 141 -1.04 12.65 8.24
C ARG A 141 -1.61 13.72 9.20
N GLN A 142 -1.88 14.90 8.70
CA GLN A 142 -2.48 16.00 9.48
C GLN A 142 -3.85 15.59 10.05
N PHE A 143 -4.71 15.02 9.22
CA PHE A 143 -6.03 14.53 9.65
C PHE A 143 -5.92 13.47 10.73
N MET A 144 -5.00 12.53 10.61
CA MET A 144 -4.79 11.44 11.58
C MET A 144 -3.95 11.86 12.80
N GLY A 145 -3.32 13.02 12.78
CA GLY A 145 -2.43 13.50 13.86
C GLY A 145 -1.09 12.75 13.88
N LEU A 146 -0.60 12.34 12.72
CA LEU A 146 0.68 11.63 12.53
C LEU A 146 1.84 12.61 12.32
N PRO A 147 3.10 12.19 12.59
CA PRO A 147 4.28 12.93 12.17
C PRO A 147 4.31 13.17 10.66
N LEU A 148 4.82 14.33 10.22
CA LEU A 148 4.84 14.72 8.81
C LEU A 148 6.01 14.12 8.01
N ASN A 149 6.96 13.45 8.68
CA ASN A 149 8.08 12.77 8.03
C ASN A 149 8.25 11.34 8.57
N ASP A 150 9.08 10.57 7.89
CA ASP A 150 9.37 9.16 8.18
C ASP A 150 10.81 8.94 8.69
N GLU A 151 11.54 10.00 9.05
CA GLU A 151 12.98 9.97 9.38
C GLU A 151 13.35 8.99 10.51
N ASN A 152 12.41 8.72 11.41
CA ASN A 152 12.60 7.85 12.56
C ASN A 152 12.13 6.40 12.35
N LEU A 153 11.66 6.04 11.15
CA LEU A 153 11.14 4.70 10.85
C LEU A 153 12.26 3.75 10.44
N LYS A 154 12.99 3.21 11.40
CA LYS A 154 14.14 2.29 11.16
C LYS A 154 13.78 0.84 11.37
N THR A 155 12.93 0.57 12.34
CA THR A 155 12.52 -0.77 12.78
C THR A 155 11.02 -0.94 12.74
N GLN A 156 10.53 -2.18 12.79
CA GLN A 156 9.11 -2.47 12.93
C GLN A 156 8.50 -1.82 14.18
N ASN A 157 9.26 -1.75 15.28
CA ASN A 157 8.82 -1.09 16.50
C ASN A 157 8.61 0.42 16.31
N ASP A 158 9.47 1.08 15.53
CA ASP A 158 9.31 2.52 15.23
C ASP A 158 8.06 2.77 14.42
N VAL A 159 7.77 1.90 13.45
CA VAL A 159 6.53 1.95 12.65
C VAL A 159 5.29 1.81 13.53
N GLU A 160 5.32 0.90 14.49
CA GLU A 160 4.21 0.72 15.43
C GLU A 160 4.05 1.93 16.37
N ILE A 161 5.15 2.51 16.88
CA ILE A 161 5.13 3.74 17.67
C ILE A 161 4.54 4.90 16.85
N PHE A 162 4.97 5.04 15.59
CA PHE A 162 4.40 6.00 14.65
C PHE A 162 2.89 5.84 14.50
N CYS A 163 2.42 4.62 14.26
CA CYS A 163 0.99 4.34 14.12
C CYS A 163 0.20 4.60 15.43
N LYS A 164 0.81 4.34 16.59
CA LYS A 164 0.22 4.62 17.90
C LYS A 164 0.08 6.11 18.20
N SER A 165 0.88 6.96 17.57
CA SER A 165 0.72 8.42 17.70
C SER A 165 -0.55 8.95 17.05
N CYS A 166 -1.21 8.15 16.19
CA CYS A 166 -2.48 8.52 15.58
C CYS A 166 -3.54 8.88 16.63
N LYS A 167 -4.15 10.05 16.51
CA LYS A 167 -5.17 10.53 17.47
C LYS A 167 -6.42 9.64 17.59
N TYR A 168 -6.62 8.75 16.61
CA TYR A 168 -7.72 7.78 16.61
C TYR A 168 -7.27 6.37 16.99
N TYR A 169 -6.04 6.21 17.44
CA TYR A 169 -5.51 4.92 17.85
C TYR A 169 -6.29 4.35 19.04
N ASN A 170 -6.65 3.07 18.93
CA ASN A 170 -7.27 2.33 20.03
C ASN A 170 -6.71 0.89 20.02
N PRO A 171 -6.01 0.45 21.06
CA PRO A 171 -5.40 -0.89 21.11
C PRO A 171 -6.41 -2.02 20.94
N LYS A 172 -7.67 -1.84 21.35
CA LYS A 172 -8.73 -2.85 21.19
C LYS A 172 -9.00 -3.24 19.72
N LEU A 173 -8.61 -2.38 18.76
CA LEU A 173 -8.76 -2.66 17.33
C LEU A 173 -7.93 -3.86 16.87
N PHE A 174 -6.87 -4.23 17.59
CA PHE A 174 -5.86 -5.20 17.15
C PHE A 174 -5.96 -6.55 17.85
N ILE A 175 -6.69 -6.68 18.97
CA ILE A 175 -6.76 -7.89 19.81
C ILE A 175 -7.10 -9.15 19.01
N ASN A 176 -8.09 -9.11 18.12
CA ASN A 176 -8.62 -10.27 17.40
C ASN A 176 -8.37 -10.25 15.89
N LYS A 177 -7.42 -9.42 15.39
CA LYS A 177 -7.15 -9.32 13.95
C LYS A 177 -6.21 -10.41 13.47
N LYS A 178 -6.73 -11.33 12.65
CA LYS A 178 -5.96 -12.46 12.09
C LYS A 178 -4.84 -12.02 11.13
N MET A 179 -4.94 -10.83 10.53
CA MET A 179 -3.98 -10.30 9.57
C MET A 179 -2.62 -9.93 10.20
N PHE A 180 -2.56 -9.71 11.49
CA PHE A 180 -1.31 -9.43 12.19
C PHE A 180 -0.78 -10.68 12.89
N ASN A 181 0.53 -10.89 12.89
CA ASN A 181 1.16 -11.94 13.69
C ASN A 181 1.03 -11.65 15.20
N ASN A 182 1.35 -12.64 16.01
CA ASN A 182 1.15 -12.53 17.47
C ASN A 182 2.05 -11.48 18.12
N GLU A 183 3.26 -11.27 17.60
CA GLU A 183 4.18 -10.27 18.11
C GLU A 183 3.70 -8.85 17.80
N THR A 184 3.30 -8.59 16.54
CA THR A 184 2.70 -7.31 16.15
C THR A 184 1.47 -7.01 16.99
N LYS A 185 0.57 -7.99 17.20
CA LYS A 185 -0.59 -7.81 18.08
C LYS A 185 -0.20 -7.41 19.48
N LYS A 186 0.76 -8.14 20.08
CA LYS A 186 1.24 -7.85 21.45
C LYS A 186 1.81 -6.44 21.57
N ARG A 187 2.50 -5.97 20.54
CA ARG A 187 3.05 -4.61 20.54
C ARG A 187 1.99 -3.54 20.30
N LEU A 188 0.92 -3.84 19.56
CA LEU A 188 -0.19 -2.91 19.27
C LEU A 188 -1.28 -2.87 20.36
N THR A 189 -1.36 -3.83 21.25
CA THR A 189 -2.33 -3.86 22.36
C THR A 189 -1.69 -3.37 23.66
#